data_ceea79ea99be6d0099ef5486dc6575e9
#
_entry.id   ceea79ea99be6d0099ef5486dc6575e9
#
_cell.length_a   1.000
_cell.length_b   1.000
_cell.length_c   1.000
_cell.angle_alpha   90.00
_cell.angle_beta   90.00
_cell.angle_gamma   90.00
#
_symmetry.space_group_name_H-M   'P 1'
#
loop_
_entity.id
_entity.type
_entity.pdbx_description
1 polymer ?
#
loop_
_entity_poly.entity_id
_entity_poly.type
_entity_poly.pdbx_seq_one_letter_code
_entity_poly.pdbx_strand_id
1 'polypeptide(L)'
;MSGEERRKEIVKIINNSDKAVAGIALAKELGVSRQVIVQDIALLRANGTNIFSTNRGYIIKEEGVSRVFKIIHSDEEVEEELNLFVDLGGKVVDVFVYHKVYGVVRAEMNIKSRRDVKQYMSDITSGKSSLLKNVTSGYHYHTIVAESEEILDTIMKELQNRGFLAPLQDYEPAEF
;
A
#
# COMPACT_ATOMS: atom_id res chain seq x y z
N MET A 1 6.70 -24.29 8.91
CA MET A 1 6.02 -22.99 8.85
C MET A 1 5.08 -22.84 10.04
N SER A 2 5.26 -21.84 10.87
CA SER A 2 4.37 -21.51 11.98
C SER A 2 3.01 -21.00 11.50
N GLY A 3 1.98 -21.00 12.37
CA GLY A 3 0.68 -20.44 12.01
C GLY A 3 0.73 -18.94 11.68
N GLU A 4 1.61 -18.18 12.35
CA GLU A 4 1.80 -16.76 12.05
C GLU A 4 2.45 -16.52 10.69
N GLU A 5 3.52 -17.24 10.37
CA GLU A 5 4.18 -17.18 9.06
C GLU A 5 3.20 -17.57 7.94
N ARG A 6 2.40 -18.61 8.16
CA ARG A 6 1.40 -19.07 7.20
C ARG A 6 0.33 -18.01 6.94
N ARG A 7 -0.17 -17.34 7.98
CA ARG A 7 -1.14 -16.25 7.81
C ARG A 7 -0.56 -15.05 7.03
N LYS A 8 0.69 -14.68 7.26
CA LYS A 8 1.37 -13.67 6.45
C LYS A 8 1.46 -14.07 4.98
N GLU A 9 1.78 -15.34 4.71
CA GLU A 9 1.86 -15.83 3.33
C GLU A 9 0.48 -15.93 2.66
N ILE A 10 -0.58 -16.31 3.39
CA ILE A 10 -1.97 -16.25 2.89
C ILE A 10 -2.33 -14.85 2.39
N VAL A 11 -2.05 -13.82 3.19
CA VAL A 11 -2.34 -12.43 2.83
C VAL A 11 -1.56 -12.03 1.58
N LYS A 12 -0.29 -12.37 1.51
CA LYS A 12 0.58 -12.08 0.37
C LYS A 12 0.10 -12.76 -0.92
N ILE A 13 -0.27 -14.05 -0.86
CA ILE A 13 -0.78 -14.79 -2.03
C ILE A 13 -2.08 -14.16 -2.53
N ILE A 14 -3.00 -13.78 -1.63
CA ILE A 14 -4.28 -13.20 -2.02
C ILE A 14 -4.07 -11.79 -2.61
N ASN A 15 -3.21 -10.96 -2.01
CA ASN A 15 -2.92 -9.60 -2.50
C ASN A 15 -2.22 -9.59 -3.87
N ASN A 16 -1.37 -10.57 -4.14
CA ASN A 16 -0.67 -10.69 -5.42
C ASN A 16 -1.54 -11.29 -6.53
N SER A 17 -2.80 -11.60 -6.25
CA SER A 17 -3.72 -12.21 -7.22
C SER A 17 -4.80 -11.23 -7.66
N ASP A 18 -4.90 -10.99 -8.96
CA ASP A 18 -5.99 -10.19 -9.56
C ASP A 18 -7.36 -10.89 -9.48
N LYS A 19 -7.39 -12.14 -9.03
CA LYS A 19 -8.61 -12.98 -8.95
C LYS A 19 -8.74 -13.60 -7.57
N ALA A 20 -9.98 -14.01 -7.25
CA ALA A 20 -10.23 -14.76 -6.02
C ALA A 20 -9.39 -16.04 -5.96
N VAL A 21 -8.69 -16.24 -4.84
CA VAL A 21 -7.84 -17.42 -4.61
C VAL A 21 -8.64 -18.51 -3.88
N ALA A 22 -8.77 -19.67 -4.52
CA ALA A 22 -9.52 -20.77 -3.95
C ALA A 22 -8.84 -21.29 -2.68
N GLY A 23 -9.63 -21.60 -1.63
CA GLY A 23 -9.09 -22.12 -0.37
C GLY A 23 -8.33 -23.44 -0.54
N ILE A 24 -8.68 -24.24 -1.54
CA ILE A 24 -7.97 -25.48 -1.87
C ILE A 24 -6.60 -25.19 -2.52
N ALA A 25 -6.48 -24.11 -3.27
CA ALA A 25 -5.20 -23.67 -3.84
C ALA A 25 -4.26 -23.20 -2.74
N LEU A 26 -4.75 -22.37 -1.80
CA LEU A 26 -3.98 -21.96 -0.62
C LEU A 26 -3.52 -23.16 0.20
N ALA A 27 -4.41 -24.13 0.44
CA ALA A 27 -4.11 -25.35 1.20
C ALA A 27 -2.97 -26.13 0.53
N LYS A 28 -3.04 -26.30 -0.79
CA LYS A 28 -2.01 -27.02 -1.58
C LYS A 28 -0.68 -26.30 -1.54
N GLU A 29 -0.67 -24.98 -1.76
CA GLU A 29 0.54 -24.16 -1.81
C GLU A 29 1.26 -24.11 -0.46
N LEU A 30 0.49 -24.04 0.64
CA LEU A 30 1.03 -23.90 2.00
C LEU A 30 1.20 -25.26 2.71
N GLY A 31 0.89 -26.37 2.06
CA GLY A 31 1.09 -27.72 2.59
C GLY A 31 0.22 -28.05 3.80
N VAL A 32 -1.02 -27.54 3.87
CA VAL A 32 -1.97 -27.74 4.98
C VAL A 32 -3.34 -28.20 4.47
N SER A 33 -4.24 -28.61 5.39
CA SER A 33 -5.62 -28.91 5.02
C SER A 33 -6.42 -27.63 4.74
N ARG A 34 -7.49 -27.75 3.93
CA ARG A 34 -8.44 -26.65 3.69
C ARG A 34 -9.05 -26.13 5.00
N GLN A 35 -9.26 -27.00 6.00
CA GLN A 35 -9.79 -26.60 7.28
C GLN A 35 -8.85 -25.67 8.04
N VAL A 36 -7.54 -25.89 7.97
CA VAL A 36 -6.52 -24.98 8.53
C VAL A 36 -6.59 -23.60 7.84
N ILE A 37 -6.74 -23.56 6.52
CA ILE A 37 -6.93 -22.29 5.79
C ILE A 37 -8.18 -21.56 6.28
N VAL A 38 -9.30 -22.23 6.46
CA VAL A 38 -10.55 -21.63 6.98
C VAL A 38 -10.32 -21.01 8.37
N GLN A 39 -9.61 -21.70 9.25
CA GLN A 39 -9.27 -21.20 10.58
C GLN A 39 -8.32 -19.98 10.51
N ASP A 40 -7.29 -20.04 9.67
CA ASP A 40 -6.36 -18.92 9.48
C ASP A 40 -7.08 -17.69 8.90
N ILE A 41 -7.98 -17.85 7.93
CA ILE A 41 -8.81 -16.77 7.39
C ILE A 41 -9.70 -16.16 8.49
N ALA A 42 -10.29 -16.98 9.36
CA ALA A 42 -11.10 -16.48 10.47
C ALA A 42 -10.27 -15.64 11.45
N LEU A 43 -9.04 -16.08 11.77
CA LEU A 43 -8.12 -15.35 12.63
C LEU A 43 -7.63 -14.04 11.96
N LEU A 44 -7.34 -14.06 10.67
CA LEU A 44 -6.97 -12.85 9.91
C LEU A 44 -8.09 -11.81 9.94
N ARG A 45 -9.34 -12.23 9.74
CA ARG A 45 -10.52 -11.36 9.85
C ARG A 45 -10.69 -10.79 11.25
N ALA A 46 -10.55 -11.62 12.28
CA ALA A 46 -10.61 -11.18 13.67
C ALA A 46 -9.52 -10.14 14.01
N ASN A 47 -8.37 -10.20 13.32
CA ASN A 47 -7.27 -9.25 13.43
C ASN A 47 -7.39 -8.05 12.46
N GLY A 48 -8.55 -7.84 11.83
CA GLY A 48 -8.83 -6.65 11.01
C GLY A 48 -8.40 -6.76 9.55
N THR A 49 -8.06 -7.96 9.04
CA THR A 49 -7.78 -8.13 7.62
C THR A 49 -9.11 -8.30 6.85
N ASN A 50 -9.39 -7.42 5.88
CA ASN A 50 -10.63 -7.42 5.10
C ASN A 50 -10.61 -8.50 4.01
N ILE A 51 -10.77 -9.76 4.41
CA ILE A 51 -10.84 -10.91 3.51
C ILE A 51 -12.31 -11.24 3.24
N PHE A 52 -12.71 -11.17 1.98
CA PHE A 52 -14.06 -11.54 1.53
C PHE A 52 -14.07 -12.95 0.94
N SER A 53 -15.13 -13.69 1.23
CA SER A 53 -15.42 -14.96 0.57
C SER A 53 -16.29 -14.72 -0.65
N THR A 54 -15.91 -15.30 -1.76
CA THR A 54 -16.69 -15.34 -3.00
C THR A 54 -16.99 -16.79 -3.37
N ASN A 55 -17.82 -17.01 -4.38
CA ASN A 55 -18.05 -18.34 -4.92
C ASN A 55 -16.80 -18.99 -5.56
N ARG A 56 -15.76 -18.20 -5.83
CA ARG A 56 -14.49 -18.64 -6.44
C ARG A 56 -13.34 -18.74 -5.46
N GLY A 57 -13.46 -18.18 -4.24
CA GLY A 57 -12.41 -18.18 -3.24
C GLY A 57 -12.36 -16.90 -2.43
N TYR A 58 -11.19 -16.59 -1.92
CA TYR A 58 -10.92 -15.42 -1.06
C TYR A 58 -10.31 -14.28 -1.86
N ILE A 59 -10.74 -13.06 -1.54
CA ILE A 59 -10.15 -11.81 -2.01
C ILE A 59 -9.91 -10.90 -0.81
N ILE A 60 -8.88 -10.07 -0.86
CA ILE A 60 -8.72 -8.92 0.04
C ILE A 60 -9.20 -7.69 -0.73
N LYS A 61 -10.12 -6.94 -0.13
CA LYS A 61 -10.52 -5.63 -0.65
C LYS A 61 -10.17 -4.61 0.41
N GLU A 62 -9.53 -3.55 -0.02
CA GLU A 62 -9.45 -2.34 0.79
C GLU A 62 -10.85 -1.73 0.80
N GLU A 63 -11.42 -1.53 2.00
CA GLU A 63 -12.65 -0.73 2.14
C GLU A 63 -12.26 0.74 1.98
N GLY A 64 -12.94 1.43 1.07
CA GLY A 64 -12.71 2.85 0.86
C GLY A 64 -12.58 3.24 -0.61
N VAL A 65 -12.31 4.50 -0.80
CA VAL A 65 -11.98 5.12 -2.09
C VAL A 65 -10.49 5.35 -2.18
N SER A 66 -9.94 5.37 -3.38
CA SER A 66 -8.51 5.56 -3.60
C SER A 66 -8.24 6.70 -4.57
N ARG A 67 -7.10 7.37 -4.38
CA ARG A 67 -6.60 8.41 -5.28
C ARG A 67 -5.09 8.36 -5.35
N VAL A 68 -4.55 8.63 -6.52
CA VAL A 68 -3.12 8.79 -6.74
C VAL A 68 -2.76 10.27 -6.62
N PHE A 69 -1.73 10.57 -5.84
CA PHE A 69 -1.16 11.91 -5.72
C PHE A 69 0.27 11.91 -6.26
N LYS A 70 0.56 12.90 -7.13
CA LYS A 70 1.92 13.19 -7.55
C LYS A 70 2.55 14.17 -6.59
N ILE A 71 3.68 13.81 -6.04
CA ILE A 71 4.34 14.49 -4.93
C ILE A 71 5.75 14.92 -5.31
N ILE A 72 6.17 16.05 -4.75
CA ILE A 72 7.55 16.50 -4.76
C ILE A 72 7.88 17.16 -3.42
N HIS A 73 8.95 16.74 -2.80
CA HIS A 73 9.51 17.34 -1.57
C HIS A 73 10.95 16.88 -1.37
N SER A 74 11.66 17.47 -0.40
CA SER A 74 13.01 17.06 -0.01
C SER A 74 13.02 15.74 0.78
N ASP A 75 14.21 15.19 1.02
CA ASP A 75 14.36 13.95 1.81
C ASP A 75 14.01 14.17 3.29
N GLU A 76 14.24 15.37 3.81
CA GLU A 76 13.92 15.76 5.18
C GLU A 76 12.41 15.87 5.44
N GLU A 77 11.61 16.05 4.38
CA GLU A 77 10.15 16.21 4.46
C GLU A 77 9.36 14.90 4.31
N VAL A 78 10.04 13.77 4.08
CA VAL A 78 9.40 12.45 3.90
C VAL A 78 8.54 12.06 5.10
N GLU A 79 9.05 12.25 6.32
CA GLU A 79 8.29 11.92 7.52
C GLU A 79 7.04 12.80 7.68
N GLU A 80 7.16 14.09 7.34
CA GLU A 80 6.03 15.03 7.37
C GLU A 80 4.94 14.64 6.39
N GLU A 81 5.33 14.30 5.15
CA GLU A 81 4.40 13.82 4.11
C GLU A 81 3.64 12.58 4.56
N LEU A 82 4.35 11.54 5.00
CA LEU A 82 3.73 10.28 5.42
C LEU A 82 2.82 10.47 6.64
N ASN A 83 3.23 11.30 7.60
CA ASN A 83 2.40 11.65 8.74
C ASN A 83 1.14 12.43 8.34
N LEU A 84 1.21 13.31 7.34
CA LEU A 84 0.05 14.02 6.81
C LEU A 84 -1.01 13.03 6.32
N PHE A 85 -0.63 12.03 5.54
CA PHE A 85 -1.57 11.02 5.05
C PHE A 85 -2.27 10.28 6.18
N VAL A 86 -1.51 9.73 7.12
CA VAL A 86 -2.07 8.89 8.19
C VAL A 86 -2.86 9.69 9.23
N ASP A 87 -2.45 10.91 9.53
CA ASP A 87 -3.15 11.80 10.48
C ASP A 87 -4.52 12.24 9.96
N LEU A 88 -4.69 12.36 8.65
CA LEU A 88 -5.95 12.70 8.01
C LEU A 88 -6.84 11.48 7.72
N GLY A 89 -6.40 10.27 8.04
CA GLY A 89 -7.18 9.05 7.87
C GLY A 89 -6.89 8.33 6.53
N GLY A 90 -5.81 8.69 5.84
CA GLY A 90 -5.34 7.99 4.65
C GLY A 90 -4.44 6.81 4.98
N LYS A 91 -4.50 5.76 4.16
CA LYS A 91 -3.52 4.68 4.12
C LYS A 91 -2.66 4.83 2.89
N VAL A 92 -1.35 4.86 3.06
CA VAL A 92 -0.39 4.84 1.95
C VAL A 92 -0.21 3.39 1.50
N VAL A 93 -0.75 3.06 0.34
CA VAL A 93 -0.69 1.69 -0.22
C VAL A 93 0.69 1.42 -0.78
N ASP A 94 1.19 2.34 -1.59
CA ASP A 94 2.44 2.20 -2.33
C ASP A 94 3.17 3.53 -2.51
N VAL A 95 4.37 3.42 -3.03
CA VAL A 95 5.13 4.49 -3.69
C VAL A 95 5.52 4.02 -5.07
N PHE A 96 5.37 4.87 -6.06
CA PHE A 96 5.87 4.58 -7.39
C PHE A 96 6.43 5.82 -8.09
N VAL A 97 7.25 5.57 -9.10
CA VAL A 97 7.83 6.59 -9.95
C VAL A 97 7.63 6.22 -11.42
N TYR A 98 7.57 7.22 -12.27
CA TYR A 98 7.60 7.02 -13.71
C TYR A 98 9.01 7.28 -14.23
N HIS A 99 9.72 6.22 -14.53
CA HIS A 99 11.07 6.29 -15.06
C HIS A 99 11.03 6.22 -16.60
N LYS A 100 11.73 7.14 -17.28
CA LYS A 100 11.66 7.26 -18.75
C LYS A 100 12.09 5.99 -19.49
N VAL A 101 12.95 5.16 -18.89
CA VAL A 101 13.46 3.91 -19.48
C VAL A 101 12.70 2.69 -18.95
N TYR A 102 12.52 2.60 -17.63
CA TYR A 102 11.93 1.43 -16.98
C TYR A 102 10.40 1.46 -16.89
N GLY A 103 9.77 2.61 -17.22
CA GLY A 103 8.34 2.79 -17.01
C GLY A 103 8.00 2.98 -15.54
N VAL A 104 6.85 2.46 -15.11
CA VAL A 104 6.41 2.53 -13.71
C VAL A 104 7.21 1.55 -12.86
N VAL A 105 7.92 2.10 -11.86
CA VAL A 105 8.61 1.31 -10.81
C VAL A 105 7.86 1.54 -9.51
N ARG A 106 7.34 0.48 -8.90
CA ARG A 106 6.42 0.51 -7.76
C ARG A 106 6.93 -0.34 -6.60
N ALA A 107 6.72 0.14 -5.38
CA ALA A 107 6.97 -0.60 -4.15
C ALA A 107 5.78 -0.46 -3.19
N GLU A 108 5.34 -1.58 -2.60
CA GLU A 108 4.29 -1.57 -1.58
C GLU A 108 4.80 -0.98 -0.27
N MET A 109 4.00 -0.15 0.38
CA MET A 109 4.33 0.48 1.65
C MET A 109 3.39 0.03 2.78
N ASN A 110 2.08 0.03 2.54
CA ASN A 110 1.06 -0.35 3.53
C ASN A 110 1.14 0.41 4.86
N ILE A 111 1.45 1.72 4.80
CA ILE A 111 1.57 2.60 5.97
C ILE A 111 0.19 3.15 6.32
N LYS A 112 -0.27 2.90 7.55
CA LYS A 112 -1.61 3.30 8.04
C LYS A 112 -1.59 3.99 9.41
N SER A 113 -0.41 4.15 10.01
CA SER A 113 -0.25 4.76 11.32
C SER A 113 1.09 5.47 11.45
N ARG A 114 1.20 6.40 12.41
CA ARG A 114 2.47 7.03 12.75
C ARG A 114 3.55 6.04 13.20
N ARG A 115 3.14 4.90 13.76
CA ARG A 115 4.06 3.82 14.11
C ARG A 115 4.70 3.22 12.86
N ASP A 116 3.89 2.99 11.82
CA ASP A 116 4.40 2.46 10.54
C ASP A 116 5.33 3.47 9.87
N VAL A 117 5.01 4.77 9.95
CA VAL A 117 5.88 5.86 9.45
C VAL A 117 7.24 5.81 10.16
N LYS A 118 7.26 5.73 11.49
CA LYS A 118 8.52 5.63 12.27
C LYS A 118 9.35 4.40 11.88
N GLN A 119 8.70 3.26 11.69
CA GLN A 119 9.38 2.04 11.27
C GLN A 119 10.00 2.21 9.88
N TYR A 120 9.23 2.74 8.93
CA TYR A 120 9.71 3.04 7.58
C TYR A 120 10.91 4.01 7.59
N MET A 121 10.81 5.12 8.34
CA MET A 121 11.90 6.08 8.48
C MET A 121 13.16 5.46 9.08
N SER A 122 13.01 4.61 10.10
CA SER A 122 14.12 3.86 10.70
C SER A 122 14.81 2.95 9.67
N ASP A 123 14.05 2.26 8.84
CA ASP A 123 14.60 1.36 7.83
C ASP A 123 15.35 2.12 6.71
N ILE A 124 14.82 3.25 6.27
CA ILE A 124 15.45 4.12 5.26
C ILE A 124 16.72 4.79 5.82
N THR A 125 16.66 5.38 7.02
CA THR A 125 17.79 6.13 7.61
C THR A 125 18.91 5.21 8.11
N SER A 126 18.64 3.92 8.32
CA SER A 126 19.68 2.93 8.66
C SER A 126 20.68 2.65 7.53
N GLY A 127 20.51 3.28 6.37
CA GLY A 127 21.37 3.10 5.20
C GLY A 127 21.17 1.79 4.44
N LYS A 128 20.10 1.03 4.75
CA LYS A 128 19.76 -0.22 4.05
C LYS A 128 19.29 0.00 2.63
N SER A 129 18.69 1.16 2.35
CA SER A 129 18.16 1.52 1.04
C SER A 129 18.08 3.03 0.86
N SER A 130 17.88 3.48 -0.37
CA SER A 130 17.58 4.87 -0.72
C SER A 130 16.11 5.03 -1.09
N LEU A 131 15.60 6.27 -1.00
CA LEU A 131 14.24 6.60 -1.38
C LEU A 131 14.04 6.44 -2.89
N LEU A 132 12.94 5.81 -3.29
CA LEU A 132 12.62 5.57 -4.70
C LEU A 132 12.53 6.88 -5.51
N LYS A 133 12.01 7.95 -4.92
CA LYS A 133 11.89 9.27 -5.56
C LYS A 133 13.22 9.88 -6.06
N ASN A 134 14.35 9.40 -5.54
CA ASN A 134 15.67 9.93 -5.92
C ASN A 134 16.08 9.55 -7.34
N VAL A 135 15.49 8.51 -7.94
CA VAL A 135 15.73 8.15 -9.35
C VAL A 135 14.97 9.03 -10.35
N THR A 136 14.04 9.87 -9.87
CA THR A 136 13.18 10.76 -10.67
C THR A 136 13.20 12.20 -10.17
N SER A 137 14.34 12.66 -9.67
CA SER A 137 14.58 14.05 -9.22
C SER A 137 13.59 14.53 -8.14
N GLY A 138 13.14 13.61 -7.27
CA GLY A 138 12.22 13.89 -6.17
C GLY A 138 10.73 13.67 -6.51
N TYR A 139 10.36 13.61 -7.79
CA TYR A 139 8.98 13.33 -8.20
C TYR A 139 8.62 11.86 -7.94
N HIS A 140 7.51 11.65 -7.26
CA HIS A 140 6.98 10.32 -6.99
C HIS A 140 5.46 10.37 -6.83
N TYR A 141 4.87 9.20 -6.71
CA TYR A 141 3.43 9.04 -6.62
C TYR A 141 3.12 8.13 -5.44
N HIS A 142 2.01 8.42 -4.77
CA HIS A 142 1.42 7.54 -3.77
C HIS A 142 -0.03 7.22 -4.12
N THR A 143 -0.41 5.95 -4.01
CA THR A 143 -1.80 5.55 -3.96
C THR A 143 -2.26 5.63 -2.51
N ILE A 144 -3.25 6.49 -2.25
CA ILE A 144 -3.85 6.68 -0.93
C ILE A 144 -5.26 6.10 -0.93
N VAL A 145 -5.57 5.28 0.06
CA VAL A 145 -6.92 4.77 0.34
C VAL A 145 -7.45 5.47 1.59
N ALA A 146 -8.70 5.91 1.54
CA ALA A 146 -9.40 6.54 2.67
C ALA A 146 -10.87 6.09 2.71
N GLU A 147 -11.55 6.31 3.83
CA GLU A 147 -12.96 5.93 4.00
C GLU A 147 -13.91 6.71 3.09
N SER A 148 -13.55 7.95 2.69
CA SER A 148 -14.40 8.79 1.85
C SER A 148 -13.61 9.72 0.94
N GLU A 149 -14.27 10.22 -0.12
CA GLU A 149 -13.71 11.23 -1.03
C GLU A 149 -13.39 12.55 -0.31
N GLU A 150 -14.17 12.94 0.71
CA GLU A 150 -13.91 14.15 1.50
C GLU A 150 -12.56 14.09 2.22
N ILE A 151 -12.16 12.91 2.69
CA ILE A 151 -10.83 12.70 3.29
C ILE A 151 -9.75 12.88 2.23
N LEU A 152 -9.92 12.32 1.04
CA LEU A 152 -8.97 12.49 -0.07
C LEU A 152 -8.88 13.95 -0.55
N ASP A 153 -10.00 14.68 -0.56
CA ASP A 153 -10.02 16.11 -0.87
C ASP A 153 -9.29 16.94 0.21
N THR A 154 -9.45 16.58 1.47
CA THR A 154 -8.72 17.21 2.59
C THR A 154 -7.23 16.96 2.47
N ILE A 155 -6.81 15.73 2.18
CA ILE A 155 -5.41 15.37 1.93
C ILE A 155 -4.85 16.19 0.77
N MET A 156 -5.55 16.28 -0.35
CA MET A 156 -5.14 17.08 -1.51
C MET A 156 -4.91 18.54 -1.13
N LYS A 157 -5.83 19.14 -0.39
CA LYS A 157 -5.74 20.52 0.07
C LYS A 157 -4.53 20.75 0.97
N GLU A 158 -4.26 19.83 1.90
CA GLU A 158 -3.10 19.94 2.79
C GLU A 158 -1.76 19.74 2.03
N LEU A 159 -1.72 18.85 1.05
CA LEU A 159 -0.56 18.71 0.16
C LEU A 159 -0.30 20.00 -0.64
N GLN A 160 -1.36 20.64 -1.14
CA GLN A 160 -1.26 21.95 -1.81
C GLN A 160 -0.74 23.04 -0.87
N ASN A 161 -1.26 23.11 0.35
CA ASN A 161 -0.86 24.11 1.35
C ASN A 161 0.61 24.00 1.71
N ARG A 162 1.17 22.79 1.72
CA ARG A 162 2.60 22.55 1.99
C ARG A 162 3.48 22.63 0.76
N GLY A 163 2.91 22.78 -0.44
CA GLY A 163 3.65 22.79 -1.69
C GLY A 163 4.20 21.42 -2.11
N PHE A 164 3.65 20.34 -1.58
CA PHE A 164 4.06 18.96 -1.91
C PHE A 164 3.39 18.43 -3.17
N LEU A 165 2.21 18.93 -3.52
CA LEU A 165 1.46 18.45 -4.69
C LEU A 165 2.10 18.98 -5.98
N ALA A 166 2.45 18.08 -6.89
CA ALA A 166 3.02 18.40 -8.18
C ALA A 166 1.99 18.19 -9.32
N PRO A 167 1.99 19.03 -10.38
CA PRO A 167 1.11 18.82 -11.52
C PRO A 167 1.59 17.65 -12.39
N LEU A 168 0.64 16.93 -13.00
CA LEU A 168 0.95 15.95 -14.03
C LEU A 168 1.51 16.63 -15.27
N GLN A 169 2.48 15.98 -15.94
CA GLN A 169 3.07 16.42 -17.19
C GLN A 169 2.49 15.60 -18.36
N ASP A 170 2.50 16.17 -19.57
CA ASP A 170 1.90 15.55 -20.76
C ASP A 170 2.50 14.19 -21.15
N TYR A 171 3.74 13.90 -20.71
CA TYR A 171 4.43 12.64 -21.00
C TYR A 171 4.16 11.55 -19.97
N GLU A 172 3.45 11.85 -18.90
CA GLU A 172 3.12 10.89 -17.85
C GLU A 172 1.85 10.12 -18.22
N PRO A 173 1.76 8.82 -17.87
CA PRO A 173 0.53 8.06 -18.08
C PRO A 173 -0.64 8.74 -17.33
N ALA A 174 -1.78 8.85 -17.99
CA ALA A 174 -2.99 9.39 -17.36
C ALA A 174 -3.64 8.39 -16.40
N GLU A 175 -3.31 7.12 -16.53
CA GLU A 175 -3.79 6.00 -15.70
C GLU A 175 -2.59 5.26 -15.09
N PHE A 176 -2.62 5.07 -13.77
CA PHE A 176 -1.62 4.35 -13.00
C PHE A 176 -2.22 3.10 -12.36
#